data_a3fd75284845b82a231b77441245fab7
#
_entry.id   a3fd75284845b82a231b77441245fab7
#
_cell.length_a   1.000
_cell.length_b   1.000
_cell.length_c   1.000
_cell.angle_alpha   90.00
_cell.angle_beta   90.00
_cell.angle_gamma   90.00
#
_symmetry.space_group_name_H-M   'P 1'
#
loop_
_entity.id
_entity.type
_entity.pdbx_description
1 polymer ?
#
loop_
_entity_poly.entity_id
_entity_poly.type
_entity_poly.pdbx_seq_one_letter_code
_entity_poly.pdbx_strand_id
1 'polypeptide(L)'
;MQDVNYQLFTESVLTEMKIVTDDEKKIEEILKKLELWNRRESHPQKLSGGEKQRLALGLAMASPKEIVVLDEPTSGLCFENMKRLIGILKEMKEAGKTIIVISHDYEFIKNSKENIVEFV
;
A
#
# COMPACT_ATOMS: atom_id res chain seq x y z
N MET A 1 15.82 0.00 7.01
CA MET A 1 15.32 0.37 7.21
C MET A 1 14.72 0.50 7.84
N GLN A 2 14.55 0.84 8.04
CA GLN A 2 14.03 1.05 8.56
C GLN A 2 13.12 1.10 8.77
N ASP A 3 12.80 1.15 8.96
CA ASP A 3 11.95 1.27 9.24
C ASP A 3 11.08 1.32 9.49
N VAL A 4 11.04 1.28 9.31
CA VAL A 4 10.15 1.24 9.55
C VAL A 4 9.34 1.19 10.27
N ASN A 5 9.22 1.14 10.77
CA ASN A 5 8.53 1.06 11.51
C ASN A 5 7.73 1.80 11.85
N TYR A 6 7.95 2.29 12.07
CA TYR A 6 7.29 3.09 12.44
C TYR A 6 6.13 3.13 12.19
N GLN A 7 6.30 2.92 11.62
CA GLN A 7 5.24 2.82 11.14
C GLN A 7 4.11 2.66 11.91
N LEU A 8 3.16 2.90 12.21
CA LEU A 8 1.96 2.47 12.90
C LEU A 8 2.02 2.79 14.39
N PHE A 9 2.41 4.03 14.70
CA PHE A 9 2.45 4.48 16.07
C PHE A 9 1.23 5.26 16.52
N THR A 10 0.32 5.60 15.61
CA THR A 10 -0.84 6.39 15.96
C THR A 10 -1.98 5.53 16.52
N GLU A 11 -3.06 6.19 16.92
CA GLU A 11 -4.17 5.52 17.59
C GLU A 11 -5.13 4.82 16.64
N SER A 12 -5.15 5.20 15.38
CA SER A 12 -6.09 4.60 14.43
C SER A 12 -5.54 4.63 13.01
N VAL A 13 -6.14 3.79 12.17
CA VAL A 13 -5.84 3.77 10.74
C VAL A 13 -6.05 5.16 10.15
N LEU A 14 -7.13 5.81 10.52
CA LEU A 14 -7.44 7.15 10.03
C LEU A 14 -6.35 8.14 10.39
N THR A 15 -5.87 8.10 11.63
CA THR A 15 -4.83 9.01 12.09
C THR A 15 -3.51 8.75 11.36
N GLU A 16 -3.21 7.47 11.08
CA GLU A 16 -2.02 7.15 10.29
C GLU A 16 -2.07 7.83 8.92
N MET A 17 -3.22 7.75 8.26
CA MET A 17 -3.37 8.40 6.96
C MET A 17 -3.20 9.91 7.04
N LYS A 18 -3.63 10.50 8.15
CA LYS A 18 -3.55 11.95 8.33
C LYS A 18 -2.11 12.46 8.50
N ILE A 19 -1.18 11.57 8.80
CA ILE A 19 0.22 11.94 8.87
C ILE A 19 0.75 12.32 7.48
N VAL A 20 0.28 11.64 6.45
CA VAL A 20 0.82 11.85 5.10
C VAL A 20 -0.04 12.78 4.24
N THR A 21 -1.29 13.00 4.60
CA THR A 21 -2.14 13.92 3.85
C THR A 21 -3.25 14.46 4.74
N ASP A 22 -3.65 15.71 4.51
CA ASP A 22 -4.76 16.34 5.20
C ASP A 22 -6.06 16.24 4.40
N ASP A 23 -6.00 15.69 3.21
CA ASP A 23 -7.17 15.59 2.34
C ASP A 23 -8.07 14.44 2.77
N GLU A 24 -9.11 14.77 3.55
CA GLU A 24 -10.01 13.77 4.10
C GLU A 24 -10.74 12.97 3.02
N LYS A 25 -11.08 13.61 1.93
CA LYS A 25 -11.76 12.94 0.84
C LYS A 25 -10.85 11.89 0.19
N LYS A 26 -9.60 12.25 0.00
CA LYS A 26 -8.61 11.33 -0.55
C LYS A 26 -8.39 10.14 0.38
N ILE A 27 -8.34 10.40 1.70
CA ILE A 27 -8.19 9.34 2.69
C ILE A 27 -9.36 8.37 2.59
N GLU A 28 -10.57 8.90 2.53
CA GLU A 28 -11.76 8.04 2.45
C GLU A 28 -11.72 7.17 1.18
N GLU A 29 -11.39 7.78 0.04
CA GLU A 29 -11.32 7.04 -1.21
C GLU A 29 -10.30 5.92 -1.16
N ILE A 30 -9.13 6.21 -0.60
CA ILE A 30 -8.06 5.22 -0.51
C ILE A 30 -8.46 4.08 0.42
N LEU A 31 -8.99 4.40 1.59
CA LEU A 31 -9.36 3.37 2.56
C LEU A 31 -10.49 2.49 2.03
N LYS A 32 -11.43 3.07 1.29
CA LYS A 32 -12.49 2.27 0.69
C LYS A 32 -11.95 1.36 -0.39
N LYS A 33 -11.04 1.86 -1.23
CA LYS A 33 -10.43 1.06 -2.27
C LYS A 33 -9.66 -0.12 -1.69
N LEU A 34 -9.01 0.07 -0.55
CA LEU A 34 -8.21 -0.96 0.09
C LEU A 34 -9.04 -1.83 1.06
N GLU A 35 -10.34 -1.56 1.14
CA GLU A 35 -11.23 -2.28 2.05
C GLU A 35 -10.83 -2.14 3.50
N LEU A 36 -10.36 -0.94 3.86
CA LEU A 36 -9.97 -0.62 5.22
C LEU A 36 -10.90 0.41 5.87
N TRP A 37 -11.91 0.89 5.13
CA TRP A 37 -12.79 1.93 5.66
C TRP A 37 -13.49 1.48 6.94
N ASN A 38 -13.90 0.21 7.02
CA ASN A 38 -14.54 -0.34 8.20
C ASN A 38 -13.58 -0.48 9.38
N ARG A 39 -12.28 -0.37 9.14
CA ARG A 39 -11.27 -0.47 10.17
C ARG A 39 -10.62 0.88 10.47
N ARG A 40 -11.19 1.96 9.99
CA ARG A 40 -10.55 3.28 10.12
C ARG A 40 -10.35 3.73 11.55
N GLU A 41 -11.20 3.25 12.47
CA GLU A 41 -11.08 3.60 13.88
C GLU A 41 -10.21 2.61 14.65
N SER A 42 -9.80 1.51 14.02
CA SER A 42 -9.02 0.48 14.68
C SER A 42 -7.58 0.93 14.88
N HIS A 43 -7.00 0.48 15.99
CA HIS A 43 -5.58 0.70 16.20
C HIS A 43 -4.81 -0.11 15.15
N PRO A 44 -3.79 0.50 14.50
CA PRO A 44 -3.06 -0.19 13.43
C PRO A 44 -2.45 -1.52 13.86
N GLN A 45 -2.06 -1.63 15.11
CA GLN A 45 -1.47 -2.87 15.61
C GLN A 45 -2.46 -4.02 15.70
N LYS A 46 -3.75 -3.72 15.67
CA LYS A 46 -4.79 -4.76 15.73
C LYS A 46 -5.20 -5.27 14.37
N LEU A 47 -4.63 -4.73 13.32
CA LEU A 47 -4.92 -5.19 11.98
C LEU A 47 -4.26 -6.54 11.71
N SER A 48 -4.87 -7.33 10.81
CA SER A 48 -4.24 -8.55 10.34
C SER A 48 -3.02 -8.19 9.50
N GLY A 49 -2.18 -9.20 9.20
CA GLY A 49 -1.01 -8.96 8.36
C GLY A 49 -1.37 -8.37 7.01
N GLY A 50 -2.42 -8.91 6.37
CA GLY A 50 -2.87 -8.39 5.09
C GLY A 50 -3.41 -6.96 5.18
N GLU A 51 -4.13 -6.68 6.27
CA GLU A 51 -4.64 -5.33 6.48
C GLU A 51 -3.51 -4.34 6.72
N LYS A 52 -2.48 -4.76 7.45
CA LYS A 52 -1.31 -3.89 7.65
C LYS A 52 -0.59 -3.61 6.33
N GLN A 53 -0.48 -4.62 5.48
CA GLN A 53 0.12 -4.41 4.16
C GLN A 53 -0.70 -3.43 3.34
N ARG A 54 -2.02 -3.56 3.38
CA ARG A 54 -2.88 -2.64 2.65
C ARG A 54 -2.78 -1.23 3.21
N LEU A 55 -2.66 -1.10 4.53
CA LEU A 55 -2.49 0.23 5.12
C LEU A 55 -1.18 0.87 4.66
N ALA A 56 -0.09 0.09 4.65
CA ALA A 56 1.20 0.61 4.17
C ALA A 56 1.08 1.09 2.73
N LEU A 57 0.36 0.32 1.91
CA LEU A 57 0.12 0.70 0.52
C LEU A 57 -0.70 1.99 0.44
N GLY A 58 -1.71 2.12 1.30
CA GLY A 58 -2.52 3.33 1.35
C GLY A 58 -1.73 4.56 1.72
N LEU A 59 -0.79 4.41 2.66
CA LEU A 59 0.09 5.51 3.03
C LEU A 59 0.95 5.94 1.84
N ALA A 60 1.45 4.97 1.09
CA ALA A 60 2.24 5.26 -0.11
C ALA A 60 1.39 5.98 -1.17
N MET A 61 0.14 5.54 -1.34
CA MET A 61 -0.77 6.17 -2.30
C MET A 61 -1.07 7.62 -1.93
N ALA A 62 -1.22 7.89 -0.64
CA ALA A 62 -1.57 9.21 -0.16
C ALA A 62 -0.37 10.15 -0.09
N SER A 63 0.82 9.60 -0.02
CA SER A 63 2.05 10.38 0.11
C SER A 63 2.30 11.24 -1.12
N PRO A 64 2.79 12.47 -0.95
CA PRO A 64 3.17 13.28 -2.10
C PRO A 64 4.47 12.85 -2.76
N LYS A 65 5.18 11.91 -2.17
CA LYS A 65 6.45 11.44 -2.73
C LYS A 65 6.22 10.70 -4.04
N GLU A 66 7.14 10.91 -4.98
CA GLU A 66 7.00 10.33 -6.30
C GLU A 66 7.58 8.92 -6.40
N ILE A 67 8.47 8.54 -5.50
CA ILE A 67 9.10 7.22 -5.53
C ILE A 67 8.57 6.36 -4.40
N VAL A 68 8.10 5.18 -4.75
CA VAL A 68 7.56 4.21 -3.80
C VAL A 68 8.37 2.93 -3.91
N VAL A 69 8.89 2.45 -2.78
CA VAL A 69 9.64 1.20 -2.73
C VAL A 69 8.83 0.18 -1.93
N LEU A 70 8.58 -0.96 -2.53
CA LEU A 70 7.84 -2.05 -1.90
C LEU A 70 8.72 -3.28 -1.82
N ASP A 71 8.85 -3.81 -0.61
CA ASP A 71 9.67 -5.00 -0.36
C ASP A 71 8.76 -6.17 -0.08
N GLU A 72 8.79 -7.15 -0.97
CA GLU A 72 7.97 -8.37 -0.89
C GLU A 72 6.50 -8.05 -0.63
N PRO A 73 5.87 -7.23 -1.50
CA PRO A 73 4.50 -6.78 -1.23
C PRO A 73 3.45 -7.87 -1.35
N THR A 74 3.80 -9.00 -1.97
CA THR A 74 2.84 -10.09 -2.15
C THR A 74 2.98 -11.20 -1.12
N SER A 75 3.89 -11.05 -0.16
CA SER A 75 4.10 -12.07 0.85
C SER A 75 2.81 -12.40 1.58
N GLY A 76 2.39 -13.65 1.53
CA GLY A 76 1.18 -14.10 2.19
C GLY A 76 -0.12 -13.78 1.47
N LEU A 77 -0.07 -13.19 0.27
CA LEU A 77 -1.28 -12.87 -0.48
C LEU A 77 -1.72 -14.02 -1.36
N CYS A 78 -3.03 -14.21 -1.46
CA CYS A 78 -3.58 -15.15 -2.43
C CYS A 78 -3.56 -14.50 -3.82
N PHE A 79 -3.84 -15.29 -4.85
CA PHE A 79 -3.77 -14.81 -6.23
C PHE A 79 -4.68 -13.61 -6.50
N GLU A 80 -5.90 -13.64 -5.98
CA GLU A 80 -6.84 -12.53 -6.19
C GLU A 80 -6.36 -11.25 -5.55
N ASN A 81 -5.82 -11.33 -4.34
CA ASN A 81 -5.28 -10.16 -3.66
C ASN A 81 -4.03 -9.65 -4.36
N MET A 82 -3.25 -10.56 -4.94
CA MET A 82 -2.09 -10.17 -5.74
C MET A 82 -2.52 -9.35 -6.96
N LYS A 83 -3.59 -9.79 -7.64
CA LYS A 83 -4.10 -9.07 -8.80
C LYS A 83 -4.61 -7.69 -8.41
N ARG A 84 -5.28 -7.60 -7.24
CA ARG A 84 -5.75 -6.32 -6.73
C ARG A 84 -4.57 -5.39 -6.46
N LEU A 85 -3.52 -5.92 -5.86
CA LEU A 85 -2.31 -5.13 -5.59
C LEU A 85 -1.73 -4.60 -6.89
N ILE A 86 -1.61 -5.44 -7.90
CA ILE A 86 -1.07 -5.02 -9.19
C ILE A 86 -1.90 -3.87 -9.78
N GLY A 87 -3.23 -3.98 -9.68
CA GLY A 87 -4.10 -2.92 -10.17
C GLY A 87 -3.88 -1.59 -9.46
N ILE A 88 -3.69 -1.64 -8.15
CA ILE A 88 -3.43 -0.44 -7.36
C ILE A 88 -2.08 0.17 -7.73
N LEU A 89 -1.06 -0.66 -7.89
CA LEU A 89 0.27 -0.17 -8.28
C LEU A 89 0.23 0.46 -9.66
N LYS A 90 -0.56 -0.11 -10.57
CA LYS A 90 -0.72 0.45 -11.89
C LYS A 90 -1.35 1.85 -11.82
N GLU A 91 -2.36 2.02 -10.98
CA GLU A 91 -2.98 3.33 -10.79
C GLU A 91 -1.98 4.35 -10.24
N MET A 92 -1.15 3.92 -9.30
CA MET A 92 -0.13 4.80 -8.74
C MET A 92 0.87 5.23 -9.81
N LYS A 93 1.25 4.31 -10.67
CA LYS A 93 2.16 4.63 -11.77
C LYS A 93 1.51 5.62 -12.73
N GLU A 94 0.24 5.40 -13.04
CA GLU A 94 -0.49 6.32 -13.94
C GLU A 94 -0.65 7.70 -13.32
N ALA A 95 -0.63 7.77 -12.01
CA ALA A 95 -0.70 9.04 -11.29
C ALA A 95 0.66 9.73 -11.20
N GLY A 96 1.69 9.16 -11.80
CA GLY A 96 3.00 9.79 -11.87
C GLY A 96 4.04 9.25 -10.89
N LYS A 97 3.69 8.22 -10.13
CA LYS A 97 4.65 7.65 -9.19
C LYS A 97 5.55 6.63 -9.85
N THR A 98 6.78 6.54 -9.37
CA THR A 98 7.72 5.51 -9.77
C THR A 98 7.67 4.41 -8.72
N ILE A 99 7.39 3.19 -9.17
CA ILE A 99 7.26 2.05 -8.27
C ILE A 99 8.47 1.15 -8.40
N ILE A 100 9.14 0.90 -7.30
CA ILE A 100 10.27 -0.01 -7.25
C ILE A 100 9.84 -1.18 -6.37
N VAL A 101 9.89 -2.38 -6.93
CA VAL A 101 9.45 -3.58 -6.22
C VAL A 101 10.60 -4.54 -6.05
N ILE A 102 10.78 -5.02 -4.83
CA ILE A 102 11.74 -6.06 -4.52
C ILE A 102 10.93 -7.30 -4.22
N SER A 103 11.02 -8.31 -5.07
CA SER A 103 10.20 -9.50 -4.92
C SER A 103 10.86 -10.73 -5.51
N HIS A 104 10.60 -11.87 -4.88
CA HIS A 104 11.00 -13.17 -5.40
C HIS A 104 9.78 -13.93 -5.91
N ASP A 105 8.61 -13.32 -5.86
CA ASP A 105 7.37 -13.95 -6.30
C ASP A 105 7.28 -13.94 -7.83
N TYR A 106 7.53 -15.08 -8.45
CA TYR A 106 7.54 -15.18 -9.89
C TYR A 106 6.21 -14.80 -10.53
N GLU A 107 5.11 -15.25 -9.92
CA GLU A 107 3.78 -14.94 -10.44
C GLU A 107 3.50 -13.44 -10.42
N PHE A 108 3.91 -12.79 -9.35
CA PHE A 108 3.73 -11.34 -9.23
C PHE A 108 4.56 -10.62 -10.29
N ILE A 109 5.83 -11.00 -10.45
CA ILE A 109 6.71 -10.38 -11.43
C ILE A 109 6.14 -10.58 -12.84
N LYS A 110 5.71 -11.79 -13.16
CA LYS A 110 5.18 -12.11 -14.45
C LYS A 110 3.94 -11.30 -14.79
N ASN A 111 3.04 -11.11 -13.81
CA ASN A 111 1.77 -10.44 -14.05
C ASN A 111 1.86 -8.93 -13.98
N SER A 112 2.93 -8.38 -13.44
CA SER A 112 3.03 -6.95 -13.22
C SER A 112 4.08 -6.23 -14.05
N LYS A 113 5.01 -6.97 -14.68
CA LYS A 113 6.14 -6.31 -15.32
C LYS A 113 5.77 -5.34 -16.44
N GLU A 114 4.62 -5.49 -17.03
CA GLU A 114 4.16 -4.57 -18.06
C GLU A 114 3.43 -3.37 -17.47
N ASN A 115 2.99 -3.47 -16.22
CA ASN A 115 2.15 -2.47 -15.58
C ASN A 115 2.91 -1.63 -14.56
N ILE A 116 3.87 -2.25 -13.89
CA ILE A 116 4.76 -1.55 -12.98
C ILE A 116 6.17 -1.83 -13.45
N VAL A 117 7.06 -1.02 -13.16
CA VAL A 117 8.19 -0.87 -13.99
C VAL A 117 9.46 -1.51 -13.54
N GLU A 118 9.85 -1.31 -12.30
CA GLU A 118 11.19 -1.64 -11.88
C GLU A 118 11.20 -2.77 -10.87
N PHE A 119 11.95 -3.83 -11.20
CA PHE A 119 12.16 -4.93 -10.28
C PHE A 119 13.64 -5.01 -9.93
N VAL A 120 13.89 -5.34 -8.70
CA VAL A 120 15.25 -5.48 -8.22
C VAL A 120 15.44 -6.89 -7.65
#